data_49df519b253cea0c285212abfe96504a
#
_entry.id   49df519b253cea0c285212abfe96504a
#
_cell.length_a   1.000
_cell.length_b   1.000
_cell.length_c   1.000
_cell.angle_alpha   90.00
_cell.angle_beta   90.00
_cell.angle_gamma   90.00
#
_symmetry.space_group_name_H-M   'P 1'
#
loop_
_entity.id
_entity.type
_entity.pdbx_description
1 polymer ?
#
loop_
_entity_poly.entity_id
_entity_poly.type
_entity_poly.pdbx_seq_one_letter_code
_entity_poly.pdbx_strand_id
1 'polypeptide(L)'
;MPTNTIRLHRVLRAAPEKVYRAFLDADAMAKWLPPNGFTGKVHHLDAKVGGTHKMSFTNFTTGQSHSFGGTYLELVPHERIRYTDEFDNPNLPGELQVTVTFKKVSVGTELNVVQEGVPEVIPPEACYLGWQESLTLLAKLVEADIPD
;
A
#
# COMPACT_ATOMS: atom_id res chain seq x y z
N MET A 1 8.37 10.34 19.99
CA MET A 1 8.47 11.19 18.81
C MET A 1 7.09 11.43 18.24
N PRO A 2 6.75 12.69 17.92
CA PRO A 2 5.47 12.96 17.25
C PRO A 2 5.40 12.27 15.89
N THR A 3 4.23 11.77 15.58
CA THR A 3 3.97 11.12 14.31
C THR A 3 2.67 11.64 13.70
N ASN A 4 2.48 11.39 12.42
CA ASN A 4 1.27 11.77 11.70
C ASN A 4 0.48 10.53 11.30
N THR A 5 -0.82 10.71 11.13
CA THR A 5 -1.73 9.68 10.63
C THR A 5 -2.33 10.16 9.32
N ILE A 6 -2.27 9.30 8.30
CA ILE A 6 -2.80 9.59 6.96
C ILE A 6 -4.02 8.71 6.74
N ARG A 7 -5.11 9.31 6.24
CA ARG A 7 -6.37 8.61 5.99
C ARG A 7 -6.81 8.85 4.56
N LEU A 8 -7.19 7.76 3.88
CA LEU A 8 -7.72 7.83 2.52
C LEU A 8 -8.97 6.99 2.41
N HIS A 9 -9.87 7.44 1.57
CA HIS A 9 -11.12 6.76 1.25
C HIS A 9 -11.29 6.76 -0.26
N ARG A 10 -11.68 5.62 -0.81
CA ARG A 10 -11.91 5.50 -2.24
C ARG A 10 -12.94 4.42 -2.53
N VAL A 11 -13.79 4.66 -3.54
CA VAL A 11 -14.72 3.64 -4.02
C VAL A 11 -14.19 3.12 -5.36
N LEU A 12 -14.10 1.80 -5.49
CA LEU A 12 -13.55 1.13 -6.67
C LEU A 12 -14.63 0.27 -7.32
N ARG A 13 -14.65 0.27 -8.65
CA ARG A 13 -15.60 -0.56 -9.43
C ARG A 13 -15.00 -1.94 -9.67
N ALA A 14 -14.73 -2.63 -8.58
CA ALA A 14 -14.20 -3.99 -8.59
C ALA A 14 -14.60 -4.68 -7.29
N ALA A 15 -14.84 -5.99 -7.38
CA ALA A 15 -15.25 -6.78 -6.21
C ALA A 15 -14.15 -6.78 -5.13
N PRO A 16 -14.53 -6.87 -3.84
CA PRO A 16 -13.54 -6.90 -2.76
C PRO A 16 -12.49 -8.00 -2.92
N GLU A 17 -12.85 -9.16 -3.45
CA GLU A 17 -11.93 -10.27 -3.69
C GLU A 17 -10.77 -9.85 -4.60
N LYS A 18 -11.06 -9.11 -5.66
CA LYS A 18 -10.06 -8.66 -6.63
C LYS A 18 -9.18 -7.57 -6.04
N VAL A 19 -9.77 -6.62 -5.31
CA VAL A 19 -9.04 -5.53 -4.67
C VAL A 19 -8.14 -6.09 -3.56
N TYR A 20 -8.66 -6.98 -2.74
CA TYR A 20 -7.90 -7.63 -1.67
C TYR A 20 -6.68 -8.37 -2.23
N ARG A 21 -6.88 -9.13 -3.31
CA ARG A 21 -5.79 -9.86 -3.96
C ARG A 21 -4.68 -8.92 -4.43
N ALA A 22 -5.04 -7.75 -4.94
CA ALA A 22 -4.05 -6.78 -5.45
C ALA A 22 -3.13 -6.25 -4.34
N PHE A 23 -3.55 -6.30 -3.08
CA PHE A 23 -2.72 -5.90 -1.95
C PHE A 23 -1.75 -7.00 -1.51
N LEU A 24 -1.95 -8.24 -1.95
CA LEU A 24 -1.17 -9.39 -1.50
C LEU A 24 -0.49 -10.15 -2.64
N ASP A 25 -0.54 -9.62 -3.84
CA ASP A 25 0.09 -10.20 -5.03
C ASP A 25 1.33 -9.37 -5.36
N ALA A 26 2.50 -10.03 -5.43
CA ALA A 26 3.77 -9.33 -5.61
C ALA A 26 3.82 -8.52 -6.92
N ASP A 27 3.36 -9.11 -8.01
CA ASP A 27 3.38 -8.42 -9.31
C ASP A 27 2.42 -7.24 -9.34
N ALA A 28 1.24 -7.42 -8.73
CA ALA A 28 0.27 -6.34 -8.60
C ALA A 28 0.84 -5.20 -7.76
N MET A 29 1.41 -5.52 -6.60
CA MET A 29 1.99 -4.52 -5.69
C MET A 29 3.10 -3.72 -6.36
N ALA A 30 3.97 -4.38 -7.11
CA ALA A 30 5.04 -3.71 -7.84
C ALA A 30 4.51 -2.74 -8.89
N LYS A 31 3.29 -2.96 -9.39
CA LYS A 31 2.69 -2.14 -10.42
C LYS A 31 1.95 -0.92 -9.85
N TRP A 32 1.18 -1.09 -8.75
CA TRP A 32 0.31 -0.01 -8.30
C TRP A 32 0.81 0.76 -7.08
N LEU A 33 1.55 0.12 -6.17
CA LEU A 33 2.03 0.78 -4.95
C LEU A 33 3.01 1.92 -5.22
N PRO A 34 4.00 1.78 -6.15
CA PRO A 34 4.90 2.90 -6.41
C PRO A 34 4.13 4.07 -7.02
N PRO A 35 4.23 5.25 -6.40
CA PRO A 35 3.57 6.43 -6.96
C PRO A 35 4.23 6.87 -8.27
N ASN A 36 3.62 7.85 -8.93
CA ASN A 36 4.09 8.34 -10.23
C ASN A 36 5.58 8.72 -10.17
N GLY A 37 6.33 8.27 -11.17
CA GLY A 37 7.76 8.55 -11.26
C GLY A 37 8.65 7.52 -10.58
N PHE A 38 8.05 6.49 -9.97
CA PHE A 38 8.78 5.41 -9.32
C PHE A 38 8.48 4.08 -9.99
N THR A 39 9.47 3.18 -9.96
CA THR A 39 9.25 1.77 -10.25
C THR A 39 9.33 0.99 -8.94
N GLY A 40 8.72 -0.18 -8.91
CA GLY A 40 8.68 -1.00 -7.70
C GLY A 40 9.24 -2.39 -7.92
N LYS A 41 9.82 -2.94 -6.86
CA LYS A 41 10.29 -4.33 -6.83
C LYS A 41 9.92 -4.93 -5.48
N VAL A 42 9.29 -6.09 -5.51
CA VAL A 42 9.00 -6.87 -4.31
C VAL A 42 10.14 -7.87 -4.13
N HIS A 43 10.89 -7.71 -3.04
CA HIS A 43 12.03 -8.59 -2.75
C HIS A 43 11.58 -9.85 -2.02
N HIS A 44 10.54 -9.73 -1.22
CA HIS A 44 10.02 -10.83 -0.41
C HIS A 44 8.55 -10.56 -0.08
N LEU A 45 7.74 -11.60 -0.14
CA LEU A 45 6.33 -11.50 0.23
C LEU A 45 5.84 -12.84 0.77
N ASP A 46 5.48 -12.87 2.04
CA ASP A 46 4.87 -14.03 2.68
C ASP A 46 3.52 -13.58 3.23
N ALA A 47 2.48 -13.74 2.43
CA ALA A 47 1.14 -13.20 2.68
C ALA A 47 0.36 -14.05 3.66
N LYS A 48 0.82 -14.12 4.91
CA LYS A 48 0.13 -14.80 6.02
C LYS A 48 0.37 -14.01 7.30
N VAL A 49 -0.48 -14.18 8.28
CA VAL A 49 -0.30 -13.57 9.60
C VAL A 49 1.04 -14.02 10.19
N GLY A 50 1.86 -13.06 10.59
CA GLY A 50 3.23 -13.31 11.04
C GLY A 50 4.24 -13.38 9.92
N GLY A 51 3.80 -13.44 8.67
CA GLY A 51 4.69 -13.39 7.51
C GLY A 51 5.23 -11.98 7.30
N THR A 52 6.33 -11.88 6.56
CA THR A 52 7.00 -10.60 6.32
C THR A 52 6.94 -10.21 4.85
N HIS A 53 7.14 -8.94 4.59
CA HIS A 53 7.25 -8.43 3.23
C HIS A 53 8.37 -7.41 3.15
N LYS A 54 8.96 -7.29 1.96
CA LYS A 54 9.96 -6.26 1.69
C LYS A 54 9.90 -5.85 0.23
N MET A 55 9.92 -4.55 -0.01
CA MET A 55 9.96 -4.02 -1.36
C MET A 55 10.75 -2.72 -1.41
N SER A 56 11.04 -2.26 -2.60
CA SER A 56 11.71 -0.98 -2.82
C SER A 56 11.02 -0.19 -3.90
N PHE A 57 11.09 1.13 -3.76
CA PHE A 57 10.70 2.08 -4.79
C PHE A 57 11.97 2.71 -5.35
N THR A 58 12.08 2.74 -6.67
CA THR A 58 13.21 3.36 -7.36
C THR A 58 12.73 4.61 -8.09
N ASN A 59 13.33 5.75 -7.76
CA ASN A 59 13.06 7.00 -8.46
C ASN A 59 13.61 6.88 -9.88
N PHE A 60 12.75 6.91 -10.88
CA PHE A 60 13.15 6.70 -12.26
C PHE A 60 14.06 7.81 -12.79
N THR A 61 13.90 9.02 -12.26
CA THR A 61 14.73 10.17 -12.68
C THR A 61 16.17 10.06 -12.19
N THR A 62 16.34 9.68 -10.90
CA THR A 62 17.66 9.67 -10.26
C THR A 62 18.30 8.29 -10.20
N GLY A 63 17.49 7.23 -10.29
CA GLY A 63 17.95 5.85 -10.10
C GLY A 63 18.12 5.45 -8.63
N GLN A 64 17.81 6.35 -7.69
CA GLN A 64 17.92 6.04 -6.27
C GLN A 64 16.76 5.18 -5.78
N SER A 65 17.07 4.17 -4.98
CA SER A 65 16.09 3.24 -4.43
C SER A 65 15.95 3.40 -2.92
N HIS A 66 14.73 3.21 -2.44
CA HIS A 66 14.40 3.22 -1.03
C HIS A 66 13.65 1.94 -0.71
N SER A 67 14.15 1.20 0.28
CA SER A 67 13.56 -0.08 0.70
C SER A 67 12.75 0.09 1.97
N PHE A 68 11.74 -0.74 2.11
CA PHE A 68 10.91 -0.78 3.30
C PHE A 68 10.25 -2.15 3.39
N GLY A 69 9.77 -2.48 4.58
CA GLY A 69 9.08 -3.73 4.79
C GLY A 69 8.59 -3.89 6.20
N GLY A 70 7.91 -4.98 6.47
CA GLY A 70 7.35 -5.25 7.78
C GLY A 70 6.68 -6.60 7.87
N THR A 71 5.71 -6.69 8.77
CA THR A 71 5.03 -7.94 9.14
C THR A 71 3.53 -7.79 8.99
N TYR A 72 2.87 -8.83 8.48
CA TYR A 72 1.42 -8.87 8.44
C TYR A 72 0.88 -9.23 9.82
N LEU A 73 0.05 -8.34 10.38
CA LEU A 73 -0.54 -8.52 11.71
C LEU A 73 -1.92 -9.17 11.62
N GLU A 74 -2.69 -8.86 10.57
CA GLU A 74 -4.04 -9.35 10.42
C GLU A 74 -4.40 -9.46 8.94
N LEU A 75 -4.96 -10.60 8.56
CA LEU A 75 -5.46 -10.84 7.20
C LEU A 75 -6.84 -11.48 7.33
N VAL A 76 -7.89 -10.67 7.20
CA VAL A 76 -9.27 -11.14 7.15
C VAL A 76 -9.68 -11.07 5.69
N PRO A 77 -9.80 -12.23 5.00
CA PRO A 77 -10.02 -12.25 3.56
C PRO A 77 -11.17 -11.35 3.12
N HIS A 78 -10.90 -10.48 2.17
CA HIS A 78 -11.85 -9.57 1.54
C HIS A 78 -12.43 -8.50 2.45
N GLU A 79 -11.93 -8.37 3.70
CA GLU A 79 -12.45 -7.42 4.68
C GLU A 79 -11.40 -6.50 5.27
N ARG A 80 -10.22 -7.03 5.66
CA ARG A 80 -9.22 -6.20 6.33
C ARG A 80 -7.83 -6.77 6.22
N ILE A 81 -6.87 -5.86 6.04
CA ILE A 81 -5.43 -6.13 6.10
C ILE A 81 -4.82 -5.14 7.08
N ARG A 82 -3.99 -5.64 8.01
CA ARG A 82 -3.17 -4.79 8.86
C ARG A 82 -1.74 -5.29 8.78
N TYR A 83 -0.83 -4.35 8.56
CA TYR A 83 0.60 -4.69 8.53
C TYR A 83 1.42 -3.54 9.08
N THR A 84 2.63 -3.88 9.51
CA THR A 84 3.63 -2.88 9.87
C THR A 84 4.49 -2.55 8.68
N ASP A 85 5.12 -1.40 8.73
CA ASP A 85 6.05 -0.98 7.70
C ASP A 85 7.20 -0.20 8.37
N GLU A 86 8.40 -0.35 7.83
CA GLU A 86 9.58 0.27 8.41
C GLU A 86 10.53 0.61 7.27
N PHE A 87 11.00 1.87 7.25
CA PHE A 87 11.96 2.30 6.25
C PHE A 87 13.36 1.81 6.58
N ASP A 88 14.08 1.32 5.58
CA ASP A 88 15.50 0.97 5.71
C ASP A 88 16.35 2.24 5.62
N ASN A 89 16.04 3.22 6.47
CA ASN A 89 16.71 4.51 6.48
C ASN A 89 16.81 4.98 7.94
N PRO A 90 18.03 5.10 8.49
CA PRO A 90 18.21 5.51 9.89
C PRO A 90 17.69 6.92 10.18
N ASN A 91 17.48 7.75 9.15
CA ASN A 91 16.91 9.09 9.32
C ASN A 91 15.38 9.07 9.38
N LEU A 92 14.77 7.92 9.12
CA LEU A 92 13.32 7.73 9.18
C LEU A 92 13.02 6.55 10.11
N PRO A 93 13.36 6.67 11.41
CA PRO A 93 13.19 5.57 12.35
C PRO A 93 11.72 5.39 12.73
N GLY A 94 11.42 4.21 13.27
CA GLY A 94 10.11 3.89 13.79
C GLY A 94 9.31 2.99 12.88
N GLU A 95 8.25 2.46 13.43
CA GLU A 95 7.38 1.52 12.76
C GLU A 95 6.06 2.21 12.39
N LEU A 96 5.69 2.09 11.13
CA LEU A 96 4.38 2.53 10.65
C LEU A 96 3.42 1.35 10.76
N GLN A 97 2.15 1.65 10.91
CA GLN A 97 1.11 0.64 10.87
C GLN A 97 0.05 1.05 9.85
N VAL A 98 -0.24 0.15 8.93
CA VAL A 98 -1.24 0.38 7.87
C VAL A 98 -2.41 -0.55 8.11
N THR A 99 -3.62 0.03 8.08
CA THR A 99 -4.87 -0.72 8.16
C THR A 99 -5.66 -0.42 6.90
N VAL A 100 -6.03 -1.47 6.17
CA VAL A 100 -6.84 -1.37 4.96
C VAL A 100 -8.13 -2.11 5.19
N THR A 101 -9.26 -1.45 4.99
CA THR A 101 -10.57 -2.11 5.11
C THR A 101 -11.27 -2.10 3.77
N PHE A 102 -11.96 -3.20 3.47
CA PHE A 102 -12.67 -3.45 2.24
C PHE A 102 -14.12 -3.73 2.59
N LYS A 103 -15.03 -2.96 2.00
CA LYS A 103 -16.46 -3.16 2.24
C LYS A 103 -17.15 -3.28 0.89
N LYS A 104 -17.94 -4.34 0.72
CA LYS A 104 -18.72 -4.52 -0.49
C LYS A 104 -19.82 -3.46 -0.55
N VAL A 105 -19.89 -2.75 -1.67
CA VAL A 105 -20.93 -1.77 -1.96
C VAL A 105 -21.54 -2.07 -3.33
N SER A 106 -22.61 -1.37 -3.70
CA SER A 106 -23.37 -1.67 -4.92
C SER A 106 -22.51 -1.64 -6.19
N VAL A 107 -21.53 -0.74 -6.27
CA VAL A 107 -20.67 -0.60 -7.46
C VAL A 107 -19.37 -1.37 -7.36
N GLY A 108 -19.07 -1.99 -6.22
CA GLY A 108 -17.82 -2.72 -6.04
C GLY A 108 -17.33 -2.71 -4.60
N THR A 109 -16.29 -1.92 -4.34
CA THR A 109 -15.63 -1.89 -3.03
C THR A 109 -15.46 -0.48 -2.52
N GLU A 110 -15.82 -0.27 -1.24
CA GLU A 110 -15.42 0.92 -0.50
C GLU A 110 -14.13 0.59 0.24
N LEU A 111 -13.09 1.34 -0.06
CA LEU A 111 -11.73 1.12 0.45
C LEU A 111 -11.35 2.25 1.40
N ASN A 112 -10.87 1.90 2.59
CA ASN A 112 -10.30 2.86 3.53
C ASN A 112 -8.88 2.43 3.86
N VAL A 113 -7.95 3.39 3.85
CA VAL A 113 -6.56 3.16 4.22
C VAL A 113 -6.21 4.12 5.34
N VAL A 114 -5.65 3.59 6.44
CA VAL A 114 -5.16 4.39 7.55
C VAL A 114 -3.70 4.02 7.75
N GLN A 115 -2.81 5.00 7.63
CA GLN A 115 -1.38 4.82 7.86
C GLN A 115 -1.00 5.65 9.09
N GLU A 116 -0.55 4.96 10.14
CA GLU A 116 -0.18 5.56 11.41
C GLU A 116 1.33 5.48 11.62
N GLY A 117 1.87 6.37 12.45
CA GLY A 117 3.28 6.33 12.80
C GLY A 117 4.20 6.98 11.77
N VAL A 118 3.66 7.77 10.86
CA VAL A 118 4.47 8.47 9.85
C VAL A 118 5.39 9.46 10.56
N PRO A 119 6.73 9.36 10.35
CA PRO A 119 7.66 10.30 11.00
C PRO A 119 7.31 11.76 10.70
N GLU A 120 7.42 12.61 11.72
CA GLU A 120 7.06 14.03 11.60
C GLU A 120 7.86 14.75 10.51
N VAL A 121 9.08 14.30 10.24
CA VAL A 121 9.94 14.89 9.22
C VAL A 121 9.34 14.73 7.80
N ILE A 122 8.45 13.77 7.60
CA ILE A 122 7.76 13.59 6.33
C ILE A 122 6.47 14.42 6.36
N PRO A 123 6.32 15.39 5.44
CA PRO A 123 5.08 16.17 5.39
C PRO A 123 3.88 15.24 5.16
N PRO A 124 2.83 15.33 6.00
CA PRO A 124 1.67 14.44 5.84
C PRO A 124 0.99 14.59 4.48
N GLU A 125 0.96 15.79 3.92
CA GLU A 125 0.38 16.03 2.59
C GLU A 125 1.19 15.33 1.49
N ALA A 126 2.51 15.16 1.65
CA ALA A 126 3.32 14.41 0.69
C ALA A 126 2.98 12.94 0.70
N CYS A 127 2.81 12.35 1.89
CA CYS A 127 2.34 10.97 2.02
C CYS A 127 0.95 10.79 1.43
N TYR A 128 0.06 11.73 1.72
CA TYR A 128 -1.30 11.70 1.22
C TYR A 128 -1.33 11.71 -0.31
N LEU A 129 -0.55 12.59 -0.94
CA LEU A 129 -0.47 12.68 -2.41
C LEU A 129 0.08 11.38 -3.00
N GLY A 130 1.11 10.80 -2.38
CA GLY A 130 1.66 9.52 -2.83
C GLY A 130 0.61 8.41 -2.78
N TRP A 131 -0.14 8.32 -1.70
CA TRP A 131 -1.23 7.36 -1.59
C TRP A 131 -2.32 7.59 -2.63
N GLN A 132 -2.68 8.86 -2.91
CA GLN A 132 -3.67 9.17 -3.94
C GLN A 132 -3.22 8.65 -5.31
N GLU A 133 -1.96 8.86 -5.65
CA GLU A 133 -1.40 8.37 -6.91
C GLU A 133 -1.40 6.85 -6.97
N SER A 134 -0.97 6.20 -5.90
CA SER A 134 -0.96 4.73 -5.80
C SER A 134 -2.37 4.16 -5.95
N LEU A 135 -3.35 4.74 -5.26
CA LEU A 135 -4.73 4.27 -5.33
C LEU A 135 -5.34 4.50 -6.71
N THR A 136 -4.92 5.53 -7.44
CA THR A 136 -5.33 5.73 -8.84
C THR A 136 -4.78 4.61 -9.72
N LEU A 137 -3.53 4.22 -9.51
CA LEU A 137 -2.93 3.09 -10.24
C LEU A 137 -3.62 1.77 -9.87
N LEU A 138 -3.97 1.59 -8.60
CA LEU A 138 -4.73 0.42 -8.14
C LEU A 138 -6.07 0.36 -8.87
N ALA A 139 -6.78 1.48 -8.96
CA ALA A 139 -8.07 1.55 -9.66
C ALA A 139 -7.92 1.11 -11.11
N LYS A 140 -6.89 1.58 -11.81
CA LYS A 140 -6.64 1.20 -13.20
C LYS A 140 -6.40 -0.30 -13.35
N LEU A 141 -5.77 -0.92 -12.37
CA LEU A 141 -5.48 -2.35 -12.40
C LEU A 141 -6.73 -3.19 -12.12
N VAL A 142 -7.47 -2.85 -11.06
CA VAL A 142 -8.57 -3.72 -10.59
C VAL A 142 -9.89 -3.44 -11.29
N GLU A 143 -10.10 -2.23 -11.80
CA GLU A 143 -11.35 -1.88 -12.50
C GLU A 143 -11.36 -2.36 -13.95
N ALA A 144 -10.20 -2.66 -14.50
CA ALA A 144 -10.12 -3.22 -15.85
C ALA A 144 -10.63 -4.67 -15.83
N ASP A 145 -11.52 -4.98 -16.76
CA ASP A 145 -12.06 -6.33 -16.92
C ASP A 145 -11.72 -6.79 -18.33
N ILE A 146 -10.59 -7.49 -18.44
CA ILE A 146 -10.04 -7.89 -19.73
C ILE A 146 -10.31 -9.38 -19.92
N PRO A 147 -11.17 -9.75 -20.90
CA PRO A 147 -11.42 -11.16 -21.18
C PRO A 147 -10.23 -11.80 -21.92
N ASP A 148 -9.93 -13.03 -21.56
CA ASP A 148 -8.91 -13.83 -22.23
C ASP A 148 -9.53 -14.76 -23.27
#